data_7efa0103ba104b7bcb9081f3c1caed09
#
_entry.id   7efa0103ba104b7bcb9081f3c1caed09
#
_cell.length_a   1.000
_cell.length_b   1.000
_cell.length_c   1.000
_cell.angle_alpha   90.00
_cell.angle_beta   90.00
_cell.angle_gamma   90.00
#
_symmetry.space_group_name_H-M   'P 1'
#
loop_
_entity.id
_entity.type
_entity.pdbx_description
1 polymer ?
#
loop_
_entity_poly.entity_id
_entity_poly.type
_entity_poly.pdbx_seq_one_letter_code
_entity_poly.pdbx_strand_id
1 'polypeptide(L)'
;MELQKPWKQYKLSDFATRVTRKNGNQTDIPLTISAQYGLIDQRDFFSKMVASTDMSGYYLLQKGEYAYNRSTSNEYPFGSIKRLELYPMGAVSTLYLCFAIKEEVVNSDLAKWYFESAQWYKGINNICAEGARNHGLLNVPTDGFFNTVHTLPSDPNEQLVVVDYLSNIQKKYEAAQRCLQAIENLRSGLLQQLFI
;
A
#
# COMPACT_ATOMS: atom_id res chain seq x y z
N MET A 1 12.95 16.89 -19.19
CA MET A 1 12.08 15.95 -19.95
C MET A 1 10.71 16.59 -19.98
N GLU A 2 10.30 17.15 -21.10
CA GLU A 2 8.97 17.73 -21.25
C GLU A 2 7.97 16.56 -21.38
N LEU A 3 7.09 16.44 -20.42
CA LEU A 3 5.97 15.50 -20.48
C LEU A 3 4.95 16.08 -21.48
N GLN A 4 4.88 15.52 -22.67
CA GLN A 4 4.17 16.12 -23.82
C GLN A 4 2.65 15.93 -23.80
N LYS A 5 2.07 15.21 -22.84
CA LYS A 5 0.61 15.06 -22.74
C LYS A 5 0.13 15.44 -21.34
N PRO A 6 -0.99 16.18 -21.24
CA PRO A 6 -1.53 16.53 -19.93
C PRO A 6 -1.99 15.27 -19.20
N TRP A 7 -1.64 15.15 -17.93
CA TRP A 7 -2.17 14.14 -17.03
C TRP A 7 -3.69 14.31 -16.94
N LYS A 8 -4.41 13.20 -16.93
CA LYS A 8 -5.87 13.19 -16.88
C LYS A 8 -6.38 12.93 -15.47
N GLN A 9 -7.57 13.41 -15.19
CA GLN A 9 -8.31 13.09 -13.99
C GLN A 9 -9.14 11.82 -14.21
N TYR A 10 -9.00 10.88 -13.30
CA TYR A 10 -9.74 9.63 -13.25
C TYR A 10 -10.40 9.50 -11.89
N LYS A 11 -11.62 8.97 -11.85
CA LYS A 11 -12.14 8.42 -10.59
C LYS A 11 -11.42 7.12 -10.29
N LEU A 12 -11.30 6.77 -9.00
CA LEU A 12 -10.72 5.47 -8.63
C LEU A 12 -11.48 4.31 -9.34
N SER A 13 -12.80 4.39 -9.42
CA SER A 13 -13.64 3.40 -10.12
C SER A 13 -13.34 3.25 -11.62
N ASP A 14 -12.72 4.24 -12.25
CA ASP A 14 -12.35 4.16 -13.66
C ASP A 14 -11.19 3.17 -13.87
N PHE A 15 -10.24 3.14 -12.93
CA PHE A 15 -9.03 2.32 -13.03
C PHE A 15 -8.87 1.24 -11.94
N ALA A 16 -9.85 1.10 -11.04
CA ALA A 16 -9.85 0.07 -10.01
C ALA A 16 -11.21 -0.61 -9.88
N THR A 17 -11.20 -1.89 -9.53
CA THR A 17 -12.39 -2.69 -9.24
C THR A 17 -12.37 -3.13 -7.79
N ARG A 18 -13.47 -2.97 -7.08
CA ARG A 18 -13.60 -3.41 -5.69
C ARG A 18 -13.47 -4.93 -5.57
N VAL A 19 -12.68 -5.40 -4.61
CA VAL A 19 -12.54 -6.81 -4.25
C VAL A 19 -13.33 -7.07 -2.96
N THR A 20 -14.31 -7.99 -3.05
CA THR A 20 -15.14 -8.42 -1.90
C THR A 20 -15.17 -9.95 -1.78
N ARG A 21 -14.31 -10.63 -2.55
CA ARG A 21 -14.15 -12.09 -2.53
C ARG A 21 -13.85 -12.55 -1.11
N LYS A 22 -14.62 -13.53 -0.62
CA LYS A 22 -14.44 -14.08 0.73
C LYS A 22 -13.32 -15.13 0.72
N ASN A 23 -12.62 -15.20 1.85
CA ASN A 23 -11.56 -16.19 2.05
C ASN A 23 -12.08 -17.63 1.96
N GLY A 24 -13.22 -17.95 2.61
CA GLY A 24 -13.78 -19.30 2.55
C GLY A 24 -12.76 -20.40 2.88
N ASN A 25 -11.79 -20.10 3.77
CA ASN A 25 -10.69 -20.97 4.19
C ASN A 25 -9.69 -21.34 3.06
N GLN A 26 -9.55 -20.50 2.03
CA GLN A 26 -8.56 -20.71 0.96
C GLN A 26 -7.12 -20.38 1.41
N THR A 27 -6.95 -19.54 2.43
CA THR A 27 -5.66 -19.24 3.05
C THR A 27 -5.80 -19.09 4.56
N ASP A 28 -4.75 -19.44 5.27
CA ASP A 28 -4.58 -19.25 6.72
C ASP A 28 -3.64 -18.07 7.06
N ILE A 29 -3.24 -17.28 6.05
CA ILE A 29 -2.36 -16.12 6.22
C ILE A 29 -3.19 -14.88 6.56
N PRO A 30 -3.22 -14.43 7.85
CA PRO A 30 -3.87 -13.19 8.24
C PRO A 30 -2.98 -12.01 7.88
N LEU A 31 -3.39 -11.18 6.93
CA LEU A 31 -2.63 -10.01 6.53
C LEU A 31 -2.98 -8.78 7.36
N THR A 32 -1.96 -7.99 7.61
CA THR A 32 -2.08 -6.61 8.12
C THR A 32 -1.26 -5.66 7.26
N ILE A 33 -1.58 -4.36 7.30
CA ILE A 33 -0.77 -3.34 6.65
C ILE A 33 0.25 -2.79 7.64
N SER A 34 1.53 -3.01 7.33
CA SER A 34 2.64 -2.24 7.85
C SER A 34 2.94 -1.10 6.87
N ALA A 35 3.08 0.12 7.38
CA ALA A 35 3.44 1.26 6.56
C ALA A 35 4.80 1.08 5.87
N GLN A 36 5.74 0.43 6.55
CA GLN A 36 7.10 0.20 6.09
C GLN A 36 7.25 -1.05 5.21
N TYR A 37 6.56 -2.15 5.58
CA TYR A 37 6.76 -3.47 4.94
C TYR A 37 5.62 -3.89 4.01
N GLY A 38 4.57 -3.06 3.88
CA GLY A 38 3.42 -3.37 3.04
C GLY A 38 2.42 -4.32 3.69
N LEU A 39 1.81 -5.19 2.90
CA LEU A 39 0.92 -6.24 3.38
C LEU A 39 1.75 -7.45 3.82
N ILE A 40 1.76 -7.70 5.12
CA ILE A 40 2.57 -8.73 5.79
C ILE A 40 1.70 -9.68 6.60
N ASP A 41 2.21 -10.87 6.88
CA ASP A 41 1.57 -11.80 7.81
C ASP A 41 1.52 -11.17 9.21
N GLN A 42 0.34 -11.11 9.79
CA GLN A 42 0.11 -10.53 11.10
C GLN A 42 0.89 -11.27 12.20
N ARG A 43 1.11 -12.58 12.03
CA ARG A 43 1.83 -13.43 12.99
C ARG A 43 3.31 -13.05 13.10
N ASP A 44 3.90 -12.53 12.03
CA ASP A 44 5.30 -12.10 12.01
C ASP A 44 5.50 -10.72 12.66
N PHE A 45 4.42 -9.93 12.77
CA PHE A 45 4.51 -8.55 13.23
C PHE A 45 4.03 -8.32 14.67
N PHE A 46 3.06 -9.10 15.13
CA PHE A 46 2.49 -8.96 16.46
C PHE A 46 2.78 -10.19 17.32
N SER A 47 3.22 -9.96 18.56
CA SER A 47 3.40 -11.01 19.57
C SER A 47 2.09 -11.69 20.02
N LYS A 48 0.94 -11.10 19.68
CA LYS A 48 -0.40 -11.65 19.92
C LYS A 48 -1.17 -11.71 18.62
N MET A 49 -1.82 -12.84 18.35
CA MET A 49 -2.73 -12.99 17.21
C MET A 49 -3.96 -12.09 17.42
N VAL A 50 -4.15 -11.11 16.54
CA VAL A 50 -5.28 -10.17 16.54
C VAL A 50 -6.37 -10.65 15.57
N ALA A 51 -5.99 -11.45 14.56
CA ALA A 51 -6.94 -12.05 13.65
C ALA A 51 -7.85 -13.06 14.36
N SER A 52 -9.11 -13.14 13.92
CA SER A 52 -10.01 -14.20 14.34
C SER A 52 -9.44 -15.57 13.98
N THR A 53 -9.70 -16.57 14.82
CA THR A 53 -9.40 -18.00 14.50
C THR A 53 -10.17 -18.45 13.25
N ASP A 54 -11.38 -17.94 13.02
CA ASP A 54 -12.14 -18.13 11.80
C ASP A 54 -12.03 -16.87 10.92
N MET A 55 -11.33 -17.02 9.79
CA MET A 55 -11.15 -15.99 8.78
C MET A 55 -11.98 -16.25 7.52
N SER A 56 -12.92 -17.22 7.54
CA SER A 56 -13.73 -17.54 6.37
C SER A 56 -14.51 -16.33 5.82
N GLY A 57 -14.95 -15.45 6.72
CA GLY A 57 -15.64 -14.21 6.40
C GLY A 57 -14.75 -13.04 5.99
N TYR A 58 -13.42 -13.15 6.11
CA TYR A 58 -12.47 -12.11 5.68
C TYR A 58 -12.47 -11.95 4.17
N TYR A 59 -11.91 -10.84 3.67
CA TYR A 59 -11.66 -10.69 2.25
C TYR A 59 -10.37 -11.43 1.86
N LEU A 60 -10.45 -12.21 0.78
CA LEU A 60 -9.28 -12.84 0.16
C LEU A 60 -8.64 -11.85 -0.82
N LEU A 61 -7.40 -11.49 -0.57
CA LEU A 61 -6.55 -10.78 -1.51
C LEU A 61 -5.66 -11.76 -2.26
N GLN A 62 -5.46 -11.50 -3.54
CA GLN A 62 -4.47 -12.15 -4.39
C GLN A 62 -3.27 -11.21 -4.63
N LYS A 63 -2.12 -11.78 -4.96
CA LYS A 63 -0.91 -11.01 -5.30
C LYS A 63 -1.23 -9.97 -6.39
N GLY A 64 -0.79 -8.74 -6.18
CA GLY A 64 -1.07 -7.60 -7.06
C GLY A 64 -2.30 -6.78 -6.66
N GLU A 65 -3.20 -7.31 -5.82
CA GLU A 65 -4.36 -6.58 -5.32
C GLU A 65 -3.99 -5.69 -4.13
N TYR A 66 -4.81 -4.68 -3.89
CA TYR A 66 -4.57 -3.61 -2.93
C TYR A 66 -5.54 -3.67 -1.75
N ALA A 67 -5.07 -3.23 -0.59
CA ALA A 67 -5.91 -2.96 0.57
C ALA A 67 -5.66 -1.55 1.09
N TYR A 68 -6.72 -0.83 1.44
CA TYR A 68 -6.69 0.44 2.14
C TYR A 68 -7.06 0.24 3.60
N ASN A 69 -6.11 0.53 4.48
CA ASN A 69 -6.34 0.62 5.93
C ASN A 69 -6.67 2.07 6.29
N ARG A 70 -7.84 2.27 6.87
CA ARG A 70 -8.34 3.60 7.29
C ARG A 70 -7.81 4.05 8.66
N SER A 71 -6.98 3.25 9.33
CA SER A 71 -6.34 3.62 10.59
C SER A 71 -5.31 4.72 10.35
N THR A 72 -5.38 5.77 11.16
CA THR A 72 -4.48 6.93 11.06
C THR A 72 -3.31 6.80 12.02
N SER A 73 -2.17 7.38 11.62
CA SER A 73 -1.01 7.64 12.47
C SER A 73 -0.44 9.02 12.16
N ASN A 74 0.56 9.45 12.92
CA ASN A 74 1.22 10.75 12.64
C ASN A 74 1.84 10.79 11.24
N GLU A 75 2.41 9.68 10.77
CA GLU A 75 3.03 9.57 9.45
C GLU A 75 2.00 9.33 8.34
N TYR A 76 0.86 8.71 8.67
CA TYR A 76 -0.20 8.34 7.73
C TYR A 76 -1.54 8.92 8.16
N PRO A 77 -1.73 10.25 8.04
CA PRO A 77 -2.91 10.95 8.57
C PRO A 77 -4.22 10.56 7.86
N PHE A 78 -4.13 9.95 6.68
CA PHE A 78 -5.28 9.45 5.92
C PHE A 78 -5.28 7.92 5.77
N GLY A 79 -4.53 7.22 6.64
CA GLY A 79 -4.35 5.78 6.53
C GLY A 79 -3.34 5.40 5.44
N SER A 80 -3.30 4.14 5.05
CA SER A 80 -2.33 3.63 4.08
C SER A 80 -2.95 2.65 3.10
N ILE A 81 -2.51 2.73 1.85
CA ILE A 81 -2.89 1.82 0.77
C ILE A 81 -1.64 1.03 0.39
N LYS A 82 -1.73 -0.30 0.40
CA LYS A 82 -0.61 -1.19 0.06
C LYS A 82 -1.06 -2.30 -0.88
N ARG A 83 -0.15 -2.71 -1.77
CA ARG A 83 -0.31 -3.84 -2.68
C ARG A 83 0.21 -5.12 -2.02
N LEU A 84 -0.47 -6.24 -2.22
CA LEU A 84 0.01 -7.55 -1.80
C LEU A 84 1.12 -8.02 -2.74
N GLU A 85 2.35 -8.09 -2.24
CA GLU A 85 3.55 -8.46 -3.01
C GLU A 85 4.23 -9.74 -2.48
N LEU A 86 4.21 -9.96 -1.16
CA LEU A 86 5.02 -11.00 -0.52
C LEU A 86 4.40 -12.40 -0.61
N TYR A 87 3.07 -12.51 -0.68
CA TYR A 87 2.36 -13.79 -0.66
C TYR A 87 1.50 -13.96 -1.92
N PRO A 88 1.28 -15.20 -2.38
CA PRO A 88 0.35 -15.44 -3.49
C PRO A 88 -1.08 -15.00 -3.18
N MET A 89 -1.50 -15.16 -1.93
CA MET A 89 -2.79 -14.74 -1.40
C MET A 89 -2.74 -14.58 0.12
N GLY A 90 -3.72 -13.87 0.67
CA GLY A 90 -3.87 -13.73 2.12
C GLY A 90 -5.22 -13.13 2.49
N ALA A 91 -5.62 -13.28 3.75
CA ALA A 91 -6.92 -12.82 4.25
C ALA A 91 -6.77 -11.50 5.01
N VAL A 92 -7.60 -10.50 4.68
CA VAL A 92 -7.67 -9.23 5.40
C VAL A 92 -9.04 -9.02 6.00
N SER A 93 -9.10 -8.33 7.14
CA SER A 93 -10.36 -7.93 7.77
C SER A 93 -11.26 -7.17 6.79
N THR A 94 -12.57 -7.36 6.91
CA THR A 94 -13.59 -6.62 6.13
C THR A 94 -13.63 -5.11 6.45
N LEU A 95 -12.88 -4.66 7.43
CA LEU A 95 -12.67 -3.24 7.71
C LEU A 95 -11.81 -2.55 6.63
N TYR A 96 -11.03 -3.30 5.88
CA TYR A 96 -10.23 -2.76 4.79
C TYR A 96 -11.08 -2.60 3.51
N LEU A 97 -10.76 -1.57 2.72
CA LEU A 97 -11.30 -1.45 1.37
C LEU A 97 -10.29 -2.08 0.40
N CYS A 98 -10.71 -3.19 -0.21
CA CYS A 98 -9.86 -3.97 -1.10
C CYS A 98 -10.22 -3.71 -2.55
N PHE A 99 -9.22 -3.64 -3.44
CA PHE A 99 -9.43 -3.39 -4.85
C PHE A 99 -8.29 -3.95 -5.72
N ALA A 100 -8.58 -4.17 -6.99
CA ALA A 100 -7.64 -4.55 -8.02
C ALA A 100 -7.53 -3.42 -9.05
N ILE A 101 -6.34 -3.16 -9.58
CA ILE A 101 -6.13 -2.18 -10.66
C ILE A 101 -6.52 -2.80 -12.00
N LYS A 102 -7.15 -2.00 -12.86
CA LYS A 102 -7.43 -2.30 -14.26
C LYS A 102 -6.21 -1.93 -15.10
N GLU A 103 -5.38 -2.92 -15.38
CA GLU A 103 -4.08 -2.73 -16.05
C GLU A 103 -4.20 -2.08 -17.44
N GLU A 104 -5.36 -2.22 -18.07
CA GLU A 104 -5.67 -1.57 -19.36
C GLU A 104 -5.85 -0.05 -19.26
N VAL A 105 -6.00 0.49 -18.05
CA VAL A 105 -6.17 1.93 -17.79
C VAL A 105 -4.95 2.51 -17.11
N VAL A 106 -4.50 1.87 -16.02
CA VAL A 106 -3.36 2.30 -15.21
C VAL A 106 -2.46 1.12 -14.91
N ASN A 107 -1.17 1.26 -15.19
CA ASN A 107 -0.17 0.28 -14.80
C ASN A 107 -0.14 0.10 -13.28
N SER A 108 -0.18 -1.15 -12.78
CA SER A 108 -0.25 -1.44 -11.35
C SER A 108 1.00 -0.98 -10.59
N ASP A 109 2.18 -1.00 -11.20
CA ASP A 109 3.38 -0.47 -10.56
C ASP A 109 3.33 1.07 -10.45
N LEU A 110 2.74 1.76 -11.44
CA LEU A 110 2.47 3.20 -11.32
C LEU A 110 1.49 3.48 -10.16
N ALA A 111 0.40 2.72 -10.07
CA ALA A 111 -0.56 2.85 -8.97
C ALA A 111 0.10 2.62 -7.62
N LYS A 112 1.01 1.64 -7.50
CA LYS A 112 1.82 1.41 -6.28
C LYS A 112 2.57 2.67 -5.89
N TRP A 113 3.34 3.27 -6.80
CA TRP A 113 4.10 4.50 -6.52
C TRP A 113 3.19 5.69 -6.20
N TYR A 114 2.07 5.80 -6.90
CA TYR A 114 1.09 6.84 -6.65
C TYR A 114 0.53 6.76 -5.22
N PHE A 115 0.16 5.56 -4.75
CA PHE A 115 -0.38 5.37 -3.40
C PHE A 115 0.69 5.45 -2.28
N GLU A 116 1.97 5.34 -2.60
CA GLU A 116 3.06 5.69 -1.68
C GLU A 116 3.23 7.21 -1.52
N SER A 117 2.73 8.02 -2.45
CA SER A 117 2.74 9.47 -2.36
C SER A 117 1.58 10.00 -1.52
N ALA A 118 1.63 11.30 -1.15
CA ALA A 118 0.52 11.98 -0.48
C ALA A 118 -0.55 12.56 -1.45
N GLN A 119 -0.42 12.34 -2.76
CA GLN A 119 -1.29 12.98 -3.76
C GLN A 119 -2.76 12.57 -3.67
N TRP A 120 -3.03 11.34 -3.24
CA TRP A 120 -4.37 10.82 -3.05
C TRP A 120 -5.06 11.30 -1.76
N TYR A 121 -4.32 11.89 -0.81
CA TYR A 121 -4.84 12.38 0.47
C TYR A 121 -5.95 13.42 0.31
N LYS A 122 -5.81 14.30 -0.69
CA LYS A 122 -6.83 15.33 -0.97
C LYS A 122 -8.21 14.74 -1.26
N GLY A 123 -8.26 13.63 -2.01
CA GLY A 123 -9.50 12.90 -2.30
C GLY A 123 -10.15 12.38 -1.03
N ILE A 124 -9.36 11.76 -0.15
CA ILE A 124 -9.86 11.24 1.13
C ILE A 124 -10.29 12.36 2.07
N ASN A 125 -9.51 13.43 2.18
CA ASN A 125 -9.86 14.57 3.02
C ASN A 125 -11.23 15.17 2.66
N ASN A 126 -11.55 15.23 1.37
CA ASN A 126 -12.81 15.79 0.90
C ASN A 126 -14.05 14.93 1.23
N ILE A 127 -13.86 13.63 1.45
CA ILE A 127 -14.96 12.69 1.72
C ILE A 127 -15.03 12.23 3.18
N CYS A 128 -13.98 12.49 3.97
CA CYS A 128 -14.01 12.27 5.42
C CYS A 128 -14.92 13.32 6.06
N ALA A 129 -16.02 12.89 6.65
CA ALA A 129 -16.90 13.78 7.41
C ALA A 129 -16.12 14.43 8.58
N GLU A 130 -16.38 15.71 8.85
CA GLU A 130 -15.89 16.40 10.05
C GLU A 130 -16.31 15.62 11.31
N GLY A 131 -15.36 15.39 12.23
CA GLY A 131 -15.59 14.59 13.44
C GLY A 131 -15.35 13.08 13.29
N ALA A 132 -15.01 12.60 12.12
CA ALA A 132 -14.82 11.17 11.81
C ALA A 132 -13.49 10.58 12.34
N ARG A 133 -12.75 11.29 13.17
CA ARG A 133 -11.49 10.81 13.79
C ARG A 133 -11.70 10.24 15.18
N ASN A 134 -12.76 9.46 15.38
CA ASN A 134 -12.90 8.74 16.63
C ASN A 134 -11.96 7.54 16.65
N HIS A 135 -11.05 7.52 17.64
CA HIS A 135 -10.14 6.41 17.92
C HIS A 135 -9.13 6.05 16.79
N GLY A 136 -8.71 7.02 15.98
CA GLY A 136 -7.69 6.78 14.94
C GLY A 136 -8.18 6.02 13.71
N LEU A 137 -9.49 5.82 13.54
CA LEU A 137 -10.09 5.20 12.36
C LEU A 137 -10.91 6.25 11.57
N LEU A 138 -10.59 6.43 10.29
CA LEU A 138 -11.32 7.33 9.40
C LEU A 138 -12.67 6.73 8.98
N ASN A 139 -13.71 7.54 9.04
CA ASN A 139 -14.98 7.19 8.43
C ASN A 139 -14.98 7.57 6.95
N VAL A 140 -14.56 6.64 6.11
CA VAL A 140 -14.51 6.79 4.64
C VAL A 140 -15.61 5.94 4.03
N PRO A 141 -16.67 6.56 3.46
CA PRO A 141 -17.72 5.84 2.75
C PRO A 141 -17.13 5.08 1.56
N THR A 142 -17.52 3.83 1.38
CA THR A 142 -16.98 2.99 0.29
C THR A 142 -17.20 3.64 -1.09
N ASP A 143 -18.41 4.10 -1.38
CA ASP A 143 -18.72 4.74 -2.65
C ASP A 143 -17.98 6.07 -2.81
N GLY A 144 -17.81 6.82 -1.72
CA GLY A 144 -16.98 8.03 -1.69
C GLY A 144 -15.53 7.72 -2.08
N PHE A 145 -14.95 6.64 -1.52
CA PHE A 145 -13.60 6.21 -1.84
C PHE A 145 -13.42 5.90 -3.33
N PHE A 146 -14.31 5.12 -3.92
CA PHE A 146 -14.24 4.78 -5.36
C PHE A 146 -14.59 5.95 -6.29
N ASN A 147 -15.19 7.02 -5.78
CA ASN A 147 -15.42 8.27 -6.50
C ASN A 147 -14.34 9.35 -6.29
N THR A 148 -13.29 9.07 -5.48
CA THR A 148 -12.16 10.01 -5.37
C THR A 148 -11.50 10.23 -6.71
N VAL A 149 -11.04 11.46 -6.95
CA VAL A 149 -10.43 11.86 -8.22
C VAL A 149 -8.91 11.90 -8.11
N HIS A 150 -8.25 11.29 -9.07
CA HIS A 150 -6.81 11.10 -9.14
C HIS A 150 -6.28 11.62 -10.47
N THR A 151 -5.13 12.30 -10.44
CA THR A 151 -4.48 12.82 -11.67
C THR A 151 -3.31 11.91 -12.00
N LEU A 152 -3.38 11.23 -13.15
CA LEU A 152 -2.40 10.23 -13.59
C LEU A 152 -2.06 10.42 -15.08
N PRO A 153 -0.86 10.02 -15.54
CA PRO A 153 -0.53 10.01 -16.96
C PRO A 153 -1.45 9.06 -17.73
N SER A 154 -1.99 9.55 -18.85
CA SER A 154 -2.91 8.77 -19.69
C SER A 154 -2.22 7.97 -20.78
N ASP A 155 -0.95 8.28 -21.09
CA ASP A 155 -0.17 7.55 -22.07
C ASP A 155 0.53 6.35 -21.40
N PRO A 156 0.31 5.11 -21.85
CA PRO A 156 0.96 3.93 -21.28
C PRO A 156 2.50 4.00 -21.32
N ASN A 157 3.08 4.61 -22.34
CA ASN A 157 4.53 4.78 -22.41
C ASN A 157 5.03 5.77 -21.34
N GLU A 158 4.30 6.84 -21.09
CA GLU A 158 4.62 7.77 -20.02
C GLU A 158 4.51 7.10 -18.65
N GLN A 159 3.48 6.26 -18.43
CA GLN A 159 3.34 5.46 -17.22
C GLN A 159 4.59 4.58 -16.98
N LEU A 160 5.06 3.87 -18.01
CA LEU A 160 6.26 3.02 -17.93
C LEU A 160 7.52 3.83 -17.62
N VAL A 161 7.70 5.00 -18.24
CA VAL A 161 8.85 5.88 -17.98
C VAL A 161 8.88 6.32 -16.50
N VAL A 162 7.72 6.68 -15.94
CA VAL A 162 7.60 7.06 -14.51
C VAL A 162 7.92 5.88 -13.60
N VAL A 163 7.38 4.68 -13.92
CA VAL A 163 7.65 3.45 -13.16
C VAL A 163 9.14 3.10 -13.18
N ASP A 164 9.78 3.11 -14.35
CA ASP A 164 11.21 2.80 -14.49
C ASP A 164 12.07 3.78 -13.70
N TYR A 165 11.76 5.07 -13.78
CA TYR A 165 12.50 6.10 -13.05
C TYR A 165 12.41 5.87 -11.54
N LEU A 166 11.19 5.72 -10.99
CA LEU A 166 10.98 5.52 -9.55
C LEU A 166 11.56 4.19 -9.06
N SER A 167 11.42 3.12 -9.85
CA SER A 167 11.98 1.81 -9.52
C SER A 167 13.51 1.83 -9.49
N ASN A 168 14.15 2.58 -10.38
CA ASN A 168 15.61 2.74 -10.37
C ASN A 168 16.09 3.57 -9.17
N ILE A 169 15.35 4.61 -8.77
CA ILE A 169 15.65 5.35 -7.53
C ILE A 169 15.51 4.43 -6.31
N GLN A 170 14.44 3.63 -6.24
CA GLN A 170 14.23 2.69 -5.14
C GLN A 170 15.37 1.67 -5.03
N LYS A 171 15.79 1.07 -6.16
CA LYS A 171 16.94 0.14 -6.18
C LYS A 171 18.24 0.78 -5.63
N LYS A 172 18.50 2.04 -6.01
CA LYS A 172 19.66 2.79 -5.50
C LYS A 172 19.55 3.06 -3.99
N TYR A 173 18.36 3.44 -3.53
CA TYR A 173 18.08 3.67 -2.11
C TYR A 173 18.31 2.39 -1.29
N GLU A 174 17.76 1.26 -1.71
CA GLU A 174 17.94 -0.03 -1.05
C GLU A 174 19.41 -0.49 -1.05
N ALA A 175 20.14 -0.25 -2.14
CA ALA A 175 21.57 -0.55 -2.20
C ALA A 175 22.38 0.31 -1.22
N ALA A 176 22.05 1.60 -1.10
CA ALA A 176 22.68 2.50 -0.15
C ALA A 176 22.37 2.10 1.30
N GLN A 177 21.14 1.70 1.61
CA GLN A 177 20.79 1.20 2.93
C GLN A 177 21.57 -0.08 3.30
N ARG A 178 21.67 -1.05 2.38
CA ARG A 178 22.48 -2.27 2.60
C ARG A 178 23.94 -1.93 2.84
N CYS A 179 24.52 -0.99 2.10
CA CYS A 179 25.89 -0.52 2.28
C CYS A 179 26.08 0.11 3.67
N LEU A 180 25.16 0.99 4.08
CA LEU A 180 25.20 1.61 5.41
C LEU A 180 25.16 0.56 6.52
N GLN A 181 24.23 -0.39 6.44
CA GLN A 181 24.13 -1.48 7.43
C GLN A 181 25.38 -2.34 7.50
N ALA A 182 26.02 -2.63 6.36
CA ALA A 182 27.28 -3.37 6.33
C ALA A 182 28.42 -2.61 7.02
N ILE A 183 28.51 -1.29 6.82
CA ILE A 183 29.49 -0.41 7.47
C ILE A 183 29.24 -0.35 8.98
N GLU A 184 28.01 -0.22 9.42
CA GLU A 184 27.64 -0.21 10.84
C GLU A 184 28.00 -1.53 11.53
N ASN A 185 27.73 -2.66 10.88
CA ASN A 185 28.10 -3.99 11.37
C ASN A 185 29.64 -4.14 11.48
N LEU A 186 30.36 -3.70 10.45
CA LEU A 186 31.84 -3.71 10.47
C LEU A 186 32.40 -2.85 11.62
N ARG A 187 31.88 -1.63 11.76
CA ARG A 187 32.26 -0.72 12.85
C ARG A 187 32.03 -1.39 14.22
N SER A 188 30.85 -1.98 14.42
CA SER A 188 30.52 -2.65 15.68
C SER A 188 31.47 -3.84 15.97
N GLY A 189 31.74 -4.66 14.94
CA GLY A 189 32.68 -5.77 15.04
C GLY A 189 34.09 -5.32 15.40
N LEU A 190 34.61 -4.26 14.75
CA LEU A 190 35.93 -3.71 15.04
C LEU A 190 36.04 -3.14 16.49
N LEU A 191 34.98 -2.43 16.94
CA LEU A 191 34.97 -1.92 18.33
C LEU A 191 35.00 -3.06 19.35
N GLN A 192 34.32 -4.17 19.12
CA GLN A 192 34.38 -5.35 19.99
C GLN A 192 35.72 -6.04 19.96
N GLN A 193 36.46 -6.00 18.84
CA GLN A 193 37.80 -6.61 18.75
C GLN A 193 38.92 -5.74 19.34
N LEU A 194 38.76 -4.41 19.28
CA LEU A 194 39.82 -3.48 19.71
C LEU A 194 39.79 -3.15 21.22
N PHE A 195 38.68 -3.37 21.88
CA PHE A 195 38.45 -3.02 23.28
C PHE A 195 38.08 -4.24 24.15
N ILE A 196 38.73 -5.38 23.92
CA ILE A 196 38.67 -6.56 24.80
C ILE A 196 39.55 -6.36 26.01
#